data_fd6cd243687577ef3407ea676568adc4
#
_entry.id   fd6cd243687577ef3407ea676568adc4
#
_cell.length_a   1.000
_cell.length_b   1.000
_cell.length_c   1.000
_cell.angle_alpha   90.00
_cell.angle_beta   90.00
_cell.angle_gamma   90.00
#
_symmetry.space_group_name_H-M   'P 1'
#
loop_
_entity.id
_entity.type
_entity.pdbx_description
1 polymer ?
#
loop_
_entity_poly.entity_id
_entity_poly.type
_entity_poly.pdbx_seq_one_letter_code
_entity_poly.pdbx_strand_id
1 'polypeptide(L)'
;TDAVKFNNKSQPEFFKDLRKRVDHYFDQNKITKYANTSMKFKTIFMLALYFVPMIVMLTGIVSATPLIYLMWVLMGFGMSGIGLSIMHDANHGAYSKKKWVNKSLGFLLNFLGGYHLNWKIQHNVLHHSYTNIDGFDEDIKNKLMRFSPHQKRRAVHFFQAYYAPFLYPLMSLYWLISKDFEQIVRYNKRGLLSGQNLTFGKALREVIFHKAWYLVLFLVFPLLFVEVAWYHTLIGFLIMHLITGLALALIFQPAHVVQETEFYSPNENYSVENNWAIHQLNTTSNFAHGSILFSWFIGGLNYQVEHHLFPHICHVHYKKISKIVEDTSREYGITYHKHRTFIQALWSHFMLLHSLGTGAYDKKLALSKA
;
A
#
# COMPACT_ATOMS: atom_id res chain seq x y z
N THR A 1 9.16 21.76 -7.31
CA THR A 1 7.88 21.04 -7.51
C THR A 1 6.82 21.77 -6.73
N ASP A 2 5.84 22.31 -7.46
CA ASP A 2 4.72 23.01 -6.84
C ASP A 2 3.96 21.99 -5.98
N ALA A 3 3.87 22.27 -4.68
CA ALA A 3 3.13 21.47 -3.74
C ALA A 3 1.64 21.85 -3.81
N VAL A 4 0.75 20.86 -3.77
CA VAL A 4 -0.69 21.15 -3.67
C VAL A 4 -0.99 21.76 -2.31
N LYS A 5 -1.75 22.85 -2.32
CA LYS A 5 -2.17 23.57 -1.11
C LYS A 5 -3.59 23.14 -0.73
N PHE A 6 -3.77 22.81 0.54
CA PHE A 6 -5.09 22.53 1.11
C PHE A 6 -5.69 23.78 1.75
N ASN A 7 -7.02 23.90 1.71
CA ASN A 7 -7.72 25.01 2.34
C ASN A 7 -7.87 24.80 3.85
N ASN A 8 -6.90 25.27 4.61
CA ASN A 8 -6.89 25.12 6.07
C ASN A 8 -8.00 25.92 6.80
N LYS A 9 -8.76 26.75 6.08
CA LYS A 9 -9.92 27.48 6.67
C LYS A 9 -11.20 26.62 6.71
N SER A 10 -11.26 25.53 5.94
CA SER A 10 -12.40 24.60 5.96
C SER A 10 -12.32 23.74 7.22
N GLN A 11 -13.27 23.87 8.12
CA GLN A 11 -13.40 23.12 9.39
C GLN A 11 -12.04 22.93 10.14
N PRO A 12 -11.36 24.01 10.54
CA PRO A 12 -9.98 23.96 11.08
C PRO A 12 -9.90 23.19 12.41
N GLU A 13 -10.99 23.11 13.17
CA GLU A 13 -11.03 22.47 14.47
C GLU A 13 -11.19 20.94 14.38
N PHE A 14 -11.68 20.40 13.26
CA PHE A 14 -11.94 18.97 13.11
C PHE A 14 -10.74 18.10 13.47
N PHE A 15 -9.62 18.29 12.74
CA PHE A 15 -8.45 17.42 12.92
C PHE A 15 -7.74 17.67 14.26
N LYS A 16 -7.82 18.89 14.77
CA LYS A 16 -7.28 19.26 16.09
C LYS A 16 -8.03 18.53 17.21
N ASP A 17 -9.37 18.53 17.16
CA ASP A 17 -10.19 17.82 18.12
C ASP A 17 -10.03 16.31 18.01
N LEU A 18 -10.08 15.77 16.79
CA LEU A 18 -9.84 14.35 16.53
C LEU A 18 -8.49 13.88 17.10
N ARG A 19 -7.41 14.63 16.84
CA ARG A 19 -6.08 14.32 17.39
C ARG A 19 -6.08 14.31 18.90
N LYS A 20 -6.70 15.31 19.54
CA LYS A 20 -6.81 15.40 21.00
C LYS A 20 -7.52 14.18 21.58
N ARG A 21 -8.62 13.72 20.96
CA ARG A 21 -9.39 12.54 21.40
C ARG A 21 -8.58 11.25 21.23
N VAL A 22 -7.82 11.11 20.14
CA VAL A 22 -6.94 9.95 19.94
C VAL A 22 -5.77 9.96 20.91
N ASP A 23 -5.12 11.10 21.15
CA ASP A 23 -4.04 11.21 22.16
C ASP A 23 -4.58 10.89 23.55
N HIS A 24 -5.75 11.42 23.94
CA HIS A 24 -6.41 11.12 25.21
C HIS A 24 -6.70 9.63 25.39
N TYR A 25 -7.10 8.92 24.32
CA TYR A 25 -7.27 7.46 24.39
C TYR A 25 -5.98 6.73 24.79
N PHE A 26 -4.83 7.10 24.23
CA PHE A 26 -3.54 6.50 24.60
C PHE A 26 -3.14 6.83 26.04
N ASP A 27 -3.32 8.07 26.45
CA ASP A 27 -2.96 8.55 27.80
C ASP A 27 -3.84 7.89 28.87
N GLN A 28 -5.16 7.87 28.68
CA GLN A 28 -6.09 7.23 29.62
C GLN A 28 -5.81 5.73 29.80
N ASN A 29 -5.50 5.02 28.71
CA ASN A 29 -5.23 3.59 28.78
C ASN A 29 -3.77 3.28 29.15
N LYS A 30 -2.92 4.28 29.32
CA LYS A 30 -1.48 4.14 29.62
C LYS A 30 -0.77 3.20 28.66
N ILE A 31 -1.13 3.25 27.38
CA ILE A 31 -0.54 2.43 26.29
C ILE A 31 0.24 3.31 25.33
N THR A 32 1.22 2.71 24.67
CA THR A 32 2.00 3.40 23.66
C THR A 32 1.34 3.25 22.27
N LYS A 33 1.55 4.22 21.39
CA LYS A 33 1.10 4.16 19.99
C LYS A 33 1.90 3.21 19.09
N TYR A 34 2.96 2.62 19.62
CA TYR A 34 3.88 1.72 18.91
C TYR A 34 3.46 0.25 19.02
N ALA A 35 4.28 -0.63 18.41
CA ALA A 35 4.07 -2.06 18.40
C ALA A 35 3.94 -2.66 19.81
N ASN A 36 2.90 -3.44 20.01
CA ASN A 36 2.67 -4.24 21.22
C ASN A 36 3.18 -5.68 21.05
N THR A 37 2.94 -6.56 22.03
CA THR A 37 3.35 -7.97 22.01
C THR A 37 2.76 -8.71 20.82
N SER A 38 1.50 -8.47 20.47
CA SER A 38 0.85 -9.09 19.31
C SER A 38 1.57 -8.73 18.00
N MET A 39 1.99 -7.46 17.83
CA MET A 39 2.76 -7.04 16.67
C MET A 39 4.15 -7.69 16.61
N LYS A 40 4.82 -7.84 17.75
CA LYS A 40 6.11 -8.53 17.81
C LYS A 40 5.98 -10.01 17.42
N PHE A 41 4.95 -10.70 17.94
CA PHE A 41 4.64 -12.07 17.55
C PHE A 41 4.36 -12.17 16.03
N LYS A 42 3.52 -11.28 15.50
CA LYS A 42 3.25 -11.20 14.04
C LYS A 42 4.54 -11.02 13.24
N THR A 43 5.45 -10.18 13.70
CA THR A 43 6.73 -9.95 13.03
C THR A 43 7.54 -11.24 12.93
N ILE A 44 7.70 -11.97 14.04
CA ILE A 44 8.40 -13.26 14.06
C ILE A 44 7.70 -14.27 13.15
N PHE A 45 6.37 -14.36 13.24
CA PHE A 45 5.57 -15.29 12.43
C PHE A 45 5.72 -15.02 10.93
N MET A 46 5.59 -13.77 10.49
CA MET A 46 5.68 -13.41 9.05
C MET A 46 7.11 -13.58 8.52
N LEU A 47 8.13 -13.23 9.31
CA LEU A 47 9.52 -13.50 8.95
C LEU A 47 9.78 -15.01 8.83
N ALA A 48 9.30 -15.80 9.80
CA ALA A 48 9.42 -17.25 9.73
C ALA A 48 8.68 -17.80 8.50
N LEU A 49 7.46 -17.34 8.21
CA LEU A 49 6.66 -17.76 7.06
C LEU A 49 7.35 -17.46 5.72
N TYR A 50 8.20 -16.45 5.66
CA TYR A 50 8.95 -16.09 4.45
C TYR A 50 10.30 -16.79 4.36
N PHE A 51 11.11 -16.81 5.45
CA PHE A 51 12.49 -17.29 5.41
C PHE A 51 12.64 -18.77 5.72
N VAL A 52 11.80 -19.35 6.61
CA VAL A 52 11.92 -20.79 6.97
C VAL A 52 11.65 -21.71 5.78
N PRO A 53 10.59 -21.52 4.95
CA PRO A 53 10.39 -22.34 3.77
C PRO A 53 11.58 -22.31 2.79
N MET A 54 12.22 -21.14 2.62
CA MET A 54 13.43 -21.01 1.81
C MET A 54 14.56 -21.88 2.36
N ILE A 55 14.83 -21.77 3.68
CA ILE A 55 15.89 -22.57 4.33
C ILE A 55 15.60 -24.07 4.19
N VAL A 56 14.34 -24.49 4.41
CA VAL A 56 13.91 -25.88 4.29
C VAL A 56 14.13 -26.42 2.87
N MET A 57 13.85 -25.63 1.85
CA MET A 57 14.14 -26.01 0.46
C MET A 57 15.64 -26.10 0.18
N LEU A 58 16.42 -25.11 0.61
CA LEU A 58 17.87 -25.04 0.33
C LEU A 58 18.66 -26.11 1.07
N THR A 59 18.18 -26.61 2.21
CA THR A 59 18.83 -27.68 3.00
C THR A 59 18.46 -29.08 2.56
N GLY A 60 17.58 -29.23 1.56
CA GLY A 60 17.12 -30.53 1.06
C GLY A 60 16.22 -31.32 2.03
N ILE A 61 15.78 -30.70 3.15
CA ILE A 61 14.82 -31.32 4.09
C ILE A 61 13.52 -31.70 3.37
N VAL A 62 13.15 -30.91 2.36
CA VAL A 62 11.99 -31.14 1.49
C VAL A 62 12.48 -31.22 0.06
N SER A 63 12.22 -32.37 -0.61
CA SER A 63 12.59 -32.63 -2.01
C SER A 63 11.39 -32.97 -2.89
N ALA A 64 10.25 -33.39 -2.29
CA ALA A 64 9.05 -33.71 -3.07
C ALA A 64 8.48 -32.46 -3.75
N THR A 65 8.31 -32.49 -5.05
CA THR A 65 7.85 -31.36 -5.87
C THR A 65 6.57 -30.66 -5.33
N PRO A 66 5.50 -31.38 -4.88
CA PRO A 66 4.33 -30.71 -4.31
C PRO A 66 4.65 -29.92 -3.04
N LEU A 67 5.58 -30.41 -2.21
CA LEU A 67 6.01 -29.70 -0.99
C LEU A 67 6.87 -28.48 -1.33
N ILE A 68 7.70 -28.57 -2.37
CA ILE A 68 8.43 -27.40 -2.88
C ILE A 68 7.47 -26.29 -3.31
N TYR A 69 6.41 -26.62 -4.05
CA TYR A 69 5.39 -25.62 -4.38
C TYR A 69 4.68 -25.05 -3.15
N LEU A 70 4.38 -25.89 -2.15
CA LEU A 70 3.83 -25.42 -0.88
C LEU A 70 4.76 -24.41 -0.19
N MET A 71 6.09 -24.67 -0.20
CA MET A 71 7.06 -23.72 0.37
C MET A 71 7.00 -22.36 -0.34
N TRP A 72 6.95 -22.33 -1.67
CA TRP A 72 6.81 -21.10 -2.45
C TRP A 72 5.49 -20.35 -2.16
N VAL A 73 4.39 -21.09 -1.99
CA VAL A 73 3.08 -20.52 -1.60
C VAL A 73 3.17 -19.88 -0.21
N LEU A 74 3.75 -20.59 0.78
CA LEU A 74 3.95 -20.04 2.13
C LEU A 74 4.82 -18.78 2.10
N MET A 75 5.90 -18.78 1.29
CA MET A 75 6.73 -17.59 1.09
C MET A 75 5.92 -16.44 0.49
N GLY A 76 5.02 -16.67 -0.44
CA GLY A 76 4.14 -15.64 -1.01
C GLY A 76 3.24 -14.97 0.04
N PHE A 77 2.66 -15.77 0.93
CA PHE A 77 1.90 -15.22 2.07
C PHE A 77 2.81 -14.50 3.08
N GLY A 78 3.98 -15.03 3.39
CA GLY A 78 4.97 -14.38 4.26
C GLY A 78 5.43 -13.04 3.67
N MET A 79 5.76 -13.00 2.39
CA MET A 79 6.15 -11.80 1.65
C MET A 79 5.04 -10.74 1.67
N SER A 80 3.78 -11.14 1.44
CA SER A 80 2.61 -10.26 1.54
C SER A 80 2.45 -9.70 2.94
N GLY A 81 2.52 -10.55 3.97
CA GLY A 81 2.36 -10.15 5.37
C GLY A 81 3.45 -9.20 5.85
N ILE A 82 4.72 -9.39 5.43
CA ILE A 82 5.81 -8.45 5.71
C ILE A 82 5.53 -7.11 5.01
N GLY A 83 5.13 -7.16 3.74
CA GLY A 83 4.84 -5.97 2.94
C GLY A 83 3.69 -5.14 3.51
N LEU A 84 2.58 -5.77 3.88
CA LEU A 84 1.36 -5.11 4.33
C LEU A 84 1.43 -4.65 5.80
N SER A 85 2.25 -5.26 6.65
CA SER A 85 2.21 -4.97 8.09
C SER A 85 3.54 -4.47 8.66
N ILE A 86 4.64 -5.22 8.50
CA ILE A 86 5.86 -4.98 9.26
C ILE A 86 6.65 -3.82 8.69
N MET A 87 7.06 -3.93 7.42
CA MET A 87 7.84 -2.90 6.76
C MET A 87 7.01 -1.62 6.54
N HIS A 88 5.69 -1.78 6.39
CA HIS A 88 4.76 -0.68 6.20
C HIS A 88 4.74 0.22 7.44
N ASP A 89 4.40 -0.30 8.62
CA ASP A 89 4.43 0.45 9.88
C ASP A 89 5.83 1.01 10.20
N ALA A 90 6.87 0.22 9.93
CA ALA A 90 8.24 0.64 10.19
C ALA A 90 8.66 1.83 9.32
N ASN A 91 8.29 1.84 8.03
CA ASN A 91 8.59 2.95 7.14
C ASN A 91 7.78 4.22 7.45
N HIS A 92 6.63 4.10 8.13
CA HIS A 92 5.91 5.23 8.72
C HIS A 92 6.46 5.68 10.09
N GLY A 93 7.44 4.95 10.65
CA GLY A 93 7.95 5.22 11.99
C GLY A 93 7.00 4.79 13.11
N ALA A 94 5.96 4.02 12.78
CA ALA A 94 4.91 3.58 13.70
C ALA A 94 5.26 2.31 14.50
N TYR A 95 6.25 1.54 14.06
CA TYR A 95 6.60 0.29 14.73
C TYR A 95 7.27 0.50 16.09
N SER A 96 8.20 1.43 16.19
CA SER A 96 9.00 1.63 17.42
C SER A 96 9.36 3.10 17.65
N LYS A 97 9.49 3.49 18.92
CA LYS A 97 10.10 4.77 19.31
C LYS A 97 11.57 4.86 18.87
N LYS A 98 12.26 3.72 18.76
CA LYS A 98 13.67 3.66 18.37
C LYS A 98 13.80 3.72 16.85
N LYS A 99 14.38 4.79 16.32
CA LYS A 99 14.54 5.03 14.87
C LYS A 99 15.27 3.90 14.13
N TRP A 100 16.29 3.30 14.76
CA TRP A 100 17.05 2.21 14.15
C TRP A 100 16.19 0.95 13.91
N VAL A 101 15.24 0.63 14.83
CA VAL A 101 14.31 -0.49 14.66
C VAL A 101 13.43 -0.26 13.42
N ASN A 102 12.85 0.94 13.31
CA ASN A 102 12.06 1.30 12.13
C ASN A 102 12.88 1.24 10.85
N LYS A 103 14.14 1.70 10.88
CA LYS A 103 15.03 1.64 9.73
C LYS A 103 15.31 0.18 9.31
N SER A 104 15.63 -0.69 10.27
CA SER A 104 15.93 -2.10 9.99
C SER A 104 14.72 -2.86 9.47
N LEU A 105 13.55 -2.70 10.10
CA LEU A 105 12.32 -3.35 9.66
C LEU A 105 11.77 -2.76 8.35
N GLY A 106 11.92 -1.44 8.13
CA GLY A 106 11.56 -0.80 6.88
C GLY A 106 12.43 -1.27 5.69
N PHE A 107 13.71 -1.61 5.98
CA PHE A 107 14.63 -2.17 5.00
C PHE A 107 14.20 -3.55 4.47
N LEU A 108 13.34 -4.28 5.21
CA LEU A 108 12.80 -5.57 4.77
C LEU A 108 12.17 -5.52 3.37
N LEU A 109 11.70 -4.36 2.91
CA LEU A 109 11.17 -4.22 1.55
C LEU A 109 12.19 -4.64 0.48
N ASN A 110 13.49 -4.43 0.73
CA ASN A 110 14.54 -4.87 -0.22
C ASN A 110 14.63 -6.41 -0.30
N PHE A 111 14.24 -7.13 0.76
CA PHE A 111 14.09 -8.59 0.75
C PHE A 111 12.79 -9.06 0.06
N LEU A 112 11.91 -8.14 -0.34
CA LEU A 112 10.69 -8.43 -1.10
C LEU A 112 10.82 -8.00 -2.57
N GLY A 113 12.03 -7.64 -3.00
CA GLY A 113 12.31 -7.21 -4.36
C GLY A 113 11.93 -5.75 -4.69
N GLY A 114 11.50 -4.95 -3.71
CA GLY A 114 11.24 -3.52 -3.83
C GLY A 114 12.38 -2.67 -3.25
N TYR A 115 12.45 -1.39 -3.60
CA TYR A 115 13.44 -0.47 -3.04
C TYR A 115 12.78 0.46 -2.01
N HIS A 116 13.15 0.33 -0.75
CA HIS A 116 12.48 0.96 0.39
C HIS A 116 12.50 2.50 0.36
N LEU A 117 13.53 3.15 -0.21
CA LEU A 117 13.56 4.60 -0.29
C LEU A 117 12.64 5.16 -1.38
N ASN A 118 12.52 4.46 -2.53
CA ASN A 118 11.50 4.81 -3.52
C ASN A 118 10.09 4.66 -2.96
N TRP A 119 9.84 3.59 -2.20
CA TRP A 119 8.55 3.38 -1.55
C TRP A 119 8.22 4.50 -0.55
N LYS A 120 9.19 4.99 0.22
CA LYS A 120 8.99 6.14 1.11
C LYS A 120 8.59 7.40 0.35
N ILE A 121 9.20 7.66 -0.80
CA ILE A 121 8.81 8.81 -1.64
C ILE A 121 7.40 8.58 -2.18
N GLN A 122 7.13 7.41 -2.77
CA GLN A 122 5.82 7.07 -3.33
C GLN A 122 4.73 7.18 -2.26
N HIS A 123 4.88 6.46 -1.17
CA HIS A 123 3.82 6.24 -0.19
C HIS A 123 3.73 7.36 0.84
N ASN A 124 4.84 7.66 1.54
CA ASN A 124 4.78 8.64 2.63
C ASN A 124 4.73 10.08 2.13
N VAL A 125 5.45 10.40 1.03
CA VAL A 125 5.54 11.79 0.55
C VAL A 125 4.45 12.11 -0.46
N LEU A 126 4.16 11.22 -1.42
CA LEU A 126 3.23 11.53 -2.49
C LEU A 126 1.82 11.03 -2.18
N HIS A 127 1.64 9.75 -1.87
CA HIS A 127 0.33 9.17 -1.65
C HIS A 127 -0.38 9.74 -0.41
N HIS A 128 0.23 9.69 0.78
CA HIS A 128 -0.36 10.23 2.01
C HIS A 128 -0.56 11.75 2.02
N SER A 129 0.24 12.50 1.23
CA SER A 129 0.02 13.94 1.13
C SER A 129 -1.06 14.29 0.11
N TYR A 130 -1.19 13.49 -0.97
CA TYR A 130 -1.97 13.88 -2.15
C TYR A 130 -2.88 12.74 -2.64
N THR A 131 -3.45 11.95 -1.74
CA THR A 131 -4.32 10.81 -2.07
C THR A 131 -5.39 11.19 -3.10
N ASN A 132 -5.51 10.42 -4.19
CA ASN A 132 -6.44 10.63 -5.29
C ASN A 132 -6.35 12.02 -6.00
N ILE A 133 -5.22 12.74 -5.86
CA ILE A 133 -4.99 13.97 -6.63
C ILE A 133 -4.23 13.62 -7.92
N ASP A 134 -4.86 13.87 -9.06
CA ASP A 134 -4.27 13.55 -10.37
C ASP A 134 -2.95 14.31 -10.60
N GLY A 135 -1.95 13.60 -11.14
CA GLY A 135 -0.59 14.11 -11.34
C GLY A 135 0.30 14.13 -10.10
N PHE A 136 -0.24 13.96 -8.89
CA PHE A 136 0.51 13.99 -7.62
C PHE A 136 0.54 12.64 -6.92
N ASP A 137 -0.58 11.94 -6.83
CA ASP A 137 -0.63 10.59 -6.27
C ASP A 137 -0.04 9.57 -7.24
N GLU A 138 1.05 8.92 -6.85
CA GLU A 138 1.70 7.88 -7.66
C GLU A 138 0.95 6.54 -7.62
N ASP A 139 0.06 6.30 -6.64
CA ASP A 139 -0.65 5.03 -6.48
C ASP A 139 -1.82 4.90 -7.47
N ILE A 140 -2.42 6.00 -7.91
CA ILE A 140 -3.40 6.01 -8.99
C ILE A 140 -2.79 6.17 -10.38
N LYS A 141 -1.47 6.38 -10.49
CA LYS A 141 -0.78 6.56 -11.76
C LYS A 141 -0.52 5.22 -12.45
N ASN A 142 -1.29 4.89 -13.45
CA ASN A 142 -1.16 3.65 -14.21
C ASN A 142 -1.23 3.92 -15.72
N LYS A 143 -0.43 3.18 -16.51
CA LYS A 143 -0.41 3.31 -17.98
C LYS A 143 -1.49 2.45 -18.66
N LEU A 144 -1.85 1.33 -18.03
CA LEU A 144 -2.77 0.33 -18.57
C LEU A 144 -4.19 0.48 -18.05
N MET A 145 -4.36 1.08 -16.87
CA MET A 145 -5.65 1.27 -16.20
C MET A 145 -5.88 2.75 -15.91
N ARG A 146 -7.14 3.15 -15.99
CA ARG A 146 -7.61 4.49 -15.61
C ARG A 146 -8.24 4.40 -14.24
N PHE A 147 -7.60 4.98 -13.24
CA PHE A 147 -8.06 4.99 -11.85
C PHE A 147 -8.72 6.31 -11.41
N SER A 148 -8.62 7.34 -12.25
CA SER A 148 -9.19 8.66 -11.95
C SER A 148 -9.97 9.20 -13.15
N PRO A 149 -11.11 9.92 -12.92
CA PRO A 149 -11.85 10.58 -14.00
C PRO A 149 -11.03 11.69 -14.69
N HIS A 150 -10.02 12.24 -14.01
CA HIS A 150 -9.15 13.29 -14.55
C HIS A 150 -8.10 12.75 -15.52
N GLN A 151 -7.86 11.43 -15.54
CA GLN A 151 -6.96 10.78 -16.49
C GLN A 151 -7.64 10.59 -17.85
N LYS A 152 -6.88 10.77 -18.94
CA LYS A 152 -7.38 10.59 -20.30
C LYS A 152 -7.85 9.15 -20.52
N ARG A 153 -9.12 8.97 -20.92
CA ARG A 153 -9.66 7.68 -21.33
C ARG A 153 -9.06 7.25 -22.66
N ARG A 154 -8.68 5.97 -22.77
CA ARG A 154 -8.19 5.29 -23.97
C ARG A 154 -9.08 4.09 -24.30
N ALA A 155 -9.08 3.61 -25.54
CA ALA A 155 -9.90 2.47 -25.95
C ALA A 155 -9.64 1.21 -25.10
N VAL A 156 -8.39 0.93 -24.74
CA VAL A 156 -8.02 -0.21 -23.91
C VAL A 156 -8.74 -0.21 -22.54
N HIS A 157 -9.04 0.95 -21.98
CA HIS A 157 -9.69 1.06 -20.66
C HIS A 157 -11.13 0.53 -20.67
N PHE A 158 -11.77 0.40 -21.85
CA PHE A 158 -13.13 -0.12 -21.95
C PHE A 158 -13.29 -1.49 -21.27
N PHE A 159 -12.27 -2.32 -21.35
CA PHE A 159 -12.26 -3.66 -20.76
C PHE A 159 -11.50 -3.74 -19.43
N GLN A 160 -11.09 -2.62 -18.80
CA GLN A 160 -10.19 -2.63 -17.65
C GLN A 160 -10.72 -3.40 -16.43
N ALA A 161 -12.03 -3.38 -16.19
CA ALA A 161 -12.64 -4.15 -15.09
C ALA A 161 -12.46 -5.67 -15.27
N TYR A 162 -12.35 -6.15 -16.51
CA TYR A 162 -12.20 -7.57 -16.83
C TYR A 162 -10.74 -8.03 -16.82
N TYR A 163 -9.79 -7.20 -17.25
CA TYR A 163 -8.37 -7.59 -17.25
C TYR A 163 -7.62 -7.21 -15.98
N ALA A 164 -8.14 -6.31 -15.16
CA ALA A 164 -7.49 -5.92 -13.91
C ALA A 164 -7.16 -7.10 -12.98
N PRO A 165 -8.04 -8.12 -12.79
CA PRO A 165 -7.71 -9.30 -11.99
C PRO A 165 -6.50 -10.09 -12.49
N PHE A 166 -6.18 -10.00 -13.78
CA PHE A 166 -4.99 -10.65 -14.37
C PHE A 166 -3.73 -9.78 -14.27
N LEU A 167 -3.87 -8.46 -14.19
CA LEU A 167 -2.74 -7.55 -14.00
C LEU A 167 -2.31 -7.41 -12.54
N TYR A 168 -3.25 -7.52 -11.60
CA TYR A 168 -2.96 -7.37 -10.17
C TYR A 168 -1.91 -8.35 -9.63
N PRO A 169 -1.95 -9.65 -9.95
CA PRO A 169 -0.89 -10.58 -9.56
C PRO A 169 0.50 -10.17 -10.05
N LEU A 170 0.61 -9.48 -11.19
CA LEU A 170 1.88 -9.06 -11.77
C LEU A 170 2.51 -7.85 -11.06
N MET A 171 1.82 -7.23 -10.11
CA MET A 171 2.26 -5.99 -9.45
C MET A 171 3.64 -6.12 -8.80
N SER A 172 3.92 -7.22 -8.08
CA SER A 172 5.21 -7.42 -7.42
C SER A 172 6.33 -7.75 -8.42
N LEU A 173 6.04 -8.45 -9.52
CA LEU A 173 6.98 -8.67 -10.61
C LEU A 173 7.33 -7.37 -11.36
N TYR A 174 6.32 -6.55 -11.65
CA TYR A 174 6.54 -5.21 -12.20
C TYR A 174 7.43 -4.36 -11.28
N TRP A 175 7.20 -4.46 -9.96
CA TRP A 175 8.04 -3.76 -8.98
C TRP A 175 9.48 -4.25 -9.02
N LEU A 176 9.68 -5.57 -9.04
CA LEU A 176 11.00 -6.19 -9.14
C LEU A 176 11.75 -5.75 -10.40
N ILE A 177 11.08 -5.72 -11.56
CA ILE A 177 11.72 -5.56 -12.87
C ILE A 177 11.86 -4.09 -13.27
N SER A 178 10.81 -3.28 -13.17
CA SER A 178 10.73 -1.98 -13.85
C SER A 178 10.41 -0.79 -12.95
N LYS A 179 9.46 -0.94 -12.00
CA LYS A 179 8.84 0.17 -11.28
C LYS A 179 9.86 1.08 -10.59
N ASP A 180 10.82 0.51 -9.85
CA ASP A 180 11.82 1.31 -9.13
C ASP A 180 12.71 2.13 -10.05
N PHE A 181 13.08 1.59 -11.23
CA PHE A 181 13.88 2.32 -12.22
C PHE A 181 13.09 3.49 -12.81
N GLU A 182 11.83 3.26 -13.19
CA GLU A 182 10.95 4.32 -13.67
C GLU A 182 10.76 5.43 -12.62
N GLN A 183 10.61 5.03 -11.33
CA GLN A 183 10.44 5.95 -10.21
C GLN A 183 11.69 6.81 -9.99
N ILE A 184 12.89 6.24 -10.00
CA ILE A 184 14.14 7.01 -9.82
C ILE A 184 14.24 8.12 -10.87
N VAL A 185 13.95 7.82 -12.15
CA VAL A 185 13.97 8.82 -13.22
C VAL A 185 12.96 9.93 -12.96
N ARG A 186 11.72 9.57 -12.57
CA ARG A 186 10.66 10.56 -12.28
C ARG A 186 10.99 11.39 -11.04
N TYR A 187 11.45 10.76 -9.96
CA TYR A 187 11.77 11.43 -8.71
C TYR A 187 12.97 12.35 -8.83
N ASN A 188 13.96 11.97 -9.65
CA ASN A 188 15.07 12.86 -9.96
C ASN A 188 14.62 14.13 -10.68
N LYS A 189 13.76 13.98 -11.72
CA LYS A 189 13.17 15.13 -12.45
C LYS A 189 12.35 16.04 -11.56
N ARG A 190 11.71 15.50 -10.52
CA ARG A 190 10.88 16.24 -9.55
C ARG A 190 11.68 16.75 -8.34
N GLY A 191 12.99 16.50 -8.24
CA GLY A 191 13.83 16.90 -7.10
C GLY A 191 13.53 16.13 -5.80
N LEU A 192 12.79 15.00 -5.85
CA LEU A 192 12.34 14.27 -4.66
C LEU A 192 13.42 13.37 -4.04
N LEU A 193 14.46 13.01 -4.79
CA LEU A 193 15.54 12.15 -4.29
C LEU A 193 16.34 12.83 -3.18
N SER A 194 16.52 14.14 -3.24
CA SER A 194 17.27 14.91 -2.24
C SER A 194 16.66 14.81 -0.83
N GLY A 195 15.33 14.70 -0.72
CA GLY A 195 14.63 14.47 0.55
C GLY A 195 14.98 13.15 1.24
N GLN A 196 15.56 12.19 0.50
CA GLN A 196 16.09 10.93 1.02
C GLN A 196 17.62 10.90 1.07
N ASN A 197 18.30 12.05 0.93
CA ASN A 197 19.76 12.16 0.81
C ASN A 197 20.35 11.32 -0.34
N LEU A 198 19.63 11.26 -1.47
CA LEU A 198 20.01 10.51 -2.66
C LEU A 198 20.31 11.45 -3.82
N THR A 199 21.36 11.11 -4.57
CA THR A 199 21.58 11.56 -5.95
C THR A 199 21.04 10.50 -6.92
N PHE A 200 20.80 10.87 -8.18
CA PHE A 200 20.38 9.91 -9.20
C PHE A 200 21.31 8.69 -9.33
N GLY A 201 22.62 8.95 -9.43
CA GLY A 201 23.61 7.87 -9.56
C GLY A 201 23.69 6.97 -8.32
N LYS A 202 23.51 7.53 -7.10
CA LYS A 202 23.46 6.73 -5.88
C LYS A 202 22.22 5.86 -5.84
N ALA A 203 21.02 6.44 -6.10
CA ALA A 203 19.76 5.72 -6.12
C ALA A 203 19.78 4.57 -7.13
N LEU A 204 20.30 4.82 -8.34
CA LEU A 204 20.40 3.80 -9.40
C LEU A 204 21.30 2.64 -8.98
N ARG A 205 22.50 2.94 -8.44
CA ARG A 205 23.43 1.90 -7.94
C ARG A 205 22.81 1.07 -6.81
N GLU A 206 22.13 1.71 -5.85
CA GLU A 206 21.47 1.02 -4.75
C GLU A 206 20.34 0.11 -5.26
N VAL A 207 19.50 0.58 -6.20
CA VAL A 207 18.45 -0.27 -6.79
C VAL A 207 19.04 -1.47 -7.52
N ILE A 208 20.05 -1.27 -8.37
CA ILE A 208 20.71 -2.38 -9.07
C ILE A 208 21.28 -3.37 -8.06
N PHE A 209 22.01 -2.89 -7.06
CA PHE A 209 22.60 -3.74 -6.02
C PHE A 209 21.55 -4.54 -5.26
N HIS A 210 20.47 -3.88 -4.79
CA HIS A 210 19.41 -4.56 -4.03
C HIS A 210 18.65 -5.60 -4.87
N LYS A 211 18.36 -5.30 -6.13
CA LYS A 211 17.70 -6.27 -7.01
C LYS A 211 18.62 -7.42 -7.39
N ALA A 212 19.90 -7.16 -7.59
CA ALA A 212 20.89 -8.21 -7.90
C ALA A 212 21.00 -9.23 -6.76
N TRP A 213 21.25 -8.79 -5.51
CA TRP A 213 21.35 -9.73 -4.41
C TRP A 213 20.01 -10.38 -4.06
N TYR A 214 18.86 -9.68 -4.25
CA TYR A 214 17.55 -10.31 -4.12
C TYR A 214 17.39 -11.49 -5.07
N LEU A 215 17.69 -11.30 -6.35
CA LEU A 215 17.64 -12.36 -7.35
C LEU A 215 18.63 -13.50 -7.04
N VAL A 216 19.83 -13.16 -6.58
CA VAL A 216 20.81 -14.19 -6.16
C VAL A 216 20.25 -15.04 -5.03
N LEU A 217 19.70 -14.42 -3.97
CA LEU A 217 19.19 -15.16 -2.81
C LEU A 217 17.92 -15.95 -3.11
N PHE A 218 16.95 -15.34 -3.80
CA PHE A 218 15.60 -15.90 -3.92
C PHE A 218 15.33 -16.61 -5.25
N LEU A 219 16.24 -16.53 -6.22
CA LEU A 219 16.10 -17.23 -7.49
C LEU A 219 17.36 -18.08 -7.80
N VAL A 220 18.57 -17.49 -7.81
CA VAL A 220 19.76 -18.23 -8.21
C VAL A 220 20.12 -19.32 -7.21
N PHE A 221 20.10 -19.02 -5.90
CA PHE A 221 20.37 -20.06 -4.89
C PHE A 221 19.37 -21.22 -4.95
N PRO A 222 18.03 -21.00 -5.01
CA PRO A 222 17.11 -22.08 -5.25
C PRO A 222 17.34 -22.86 -6.53
N LEU A 223 17.71 -22.20 -7.63
CA LEU A 223 18.04 -22.90 -8.89
C LEU A 223 19.26 -23.80 -8.77
N LEU A 224 20.23 -23.46 -7.90
CA LEU A 224 21.48 -24.22 -7.73
C LEU A 224 21.35 -25.33 -6.67
N PHE A 225 20.58 -25.11 -5.62
CA PHE A 225 20.61 -25.96 -4.42
C PHE A 225 19.32 -26.74 -4.13
N VAL A 226 18.18 -26.36 -4.75
CA VAL A 226 16.93 -27.15 -4.57
C VAL A 226 16.91 -28.31 -5.56
N GLU A 227 16.77 -29.53 -5.04
CA GLU A 227 16.85 -30.76 -5.81
C GLU A 227 15.55 -31.07 -6.58
N VAL A 228 15.18 -30.16 -7.51
CA VAL A 228 14.07 -30.34 -8.46
C VAL A 228 14.49 -29.83 -9.84
N ALA A 229 13.77 -30.19 -10.90
CA ALA A 229 14.03 -29.62 -12.21
C ALA A 229 13.90 -28.08 -12.16
N TRP A 230 14.82 -27.35 -12.80
CA TRP A 230 14.96 -25.90 -12.73
C TRP A 230 13.64 -25.13 -12.96
N TYR A 231 12.79 -25.64 -13.85
CA TYR A 231 11.51 -25.00 -14.16
C TYR A 231 10.52 -25.03 -12.99
N HIS A 232 10.60 -26.01 -12.07
CA HIS A 232 9.77 -26.00 -10.84
C HIS A 232 10.16 -24.83 -9.92
N THR A 233 11.44 -24.51 -9.83
CA THR A 233 11.92 -23.34 -9.07
C THR A 233 11.45 -22.04 -9.70
N LEU A 234 11.54 -21.90 -11.04
CA LEU A 234 11.02 -20.71 -11.74
C LEU A 234 9.52 -20.53 -11.53
N ILE A 235 8.74 -21.60 -11.69
CA ILE A 235 7.29 -21.56 -11.50
C ILE A 235 6.97 -21.21 -10.04
N GLY A 236 7.66 -21.81 -9.06
CA GLY A 236 7.50 -21.50 -7.65
C GLY A 236 7.80 -20.05 -7.31
N PHE A 237 8.91 -19.51 -7.82
CA PHE A 237 9.25 -18.10 -7.69
C PHE A 237 8.16 -17.19 -8.28
N LEU A 238 7.62 -17.52 -9.44
CA LEU A 238 6.50 -16.80 -10.04
C LEU A 238 5.25 -16.87 -9.17
N ILE A 239 4.90 -18.07 -8.66
CA ILE A 239 3.74 -18.25 -7.76
C ILE A 239 3.87 -17.36 -6.52
N MET A 240 5.03 -17.32 -5.87
CA MET A 240 5.31 -16.44 -4.73
C MET A 240 5.01 -14.98 -5.07
N HIS A 241 5.52 -14.51 -6.19
CA HIS A 241 5.29 -13.13 -6.64
C HIS A 241 3.83 -12.86 -7.03
N LEU A 242 3.16 -13.80 -7.71
CA LEU A 242 1.75 -13.64 -8.09
C LEU A 242 0.83 -13.55 -6.88
N ILE A 243 1.06 -14.38 -5.84
CA ILE A 243 0.33 -14.31 -4.57
C ILE A 243 0.55 -12.92 -3.92
N THR A 244 1.79 -12.49 -3.84
CA THR A 244 2.14 -11.20 -3.23
C THR A 244 1.56 -10.03 -4.01
N GLY A 245 1.71 -10.01 -5.33
CA GLY A 245 1.17 -8.94 -6.19
C GLY A 245 -0.34 -8.83 -6.07
N LEU A 246 -1.05 -9.98 -6.11
CA LEU A 246 -2.49 -10.02 -5.93
C LEU A 246 -2.92 -9.50 -4.55
N ALA A 247 -2.28 -9.97 -3.47
CA ALA A 247 -2.59 -9.54 -2.12
C ALA A 247 -2.41 -8.03 -1.94
N LEU A 248 -1.28 -7.48 -2.40
CA LEU A 248 -1.03 -6.04 -2.33
C LEU A 248 -2.07 -5.23 -3.12
N ALA A 249 -2.34 -5.61 -4.37
CA ALA A 249 -3.29 -4.88 -5.21
C ALA A 249 -4.70 -4.90 -4.64
N LEU A 250 -5.20 -6.07 -4.21
CA LEU A 250 -6.56 -6.22 -3.68
C LEU A 250 -6.76 -5.53 -2.33
N ILE A 251 -5.71 -5.19 -1.59
CA ILE A 251 -5.82 -4.46 -0.33
C ILE A 251 -5.73 -2.95 -0.55
N PHE A 252 -4.79 -2.48 -1.38
CA PHE A 252 -4.59 -1.05 -1.59
C PHE A 252 -5.61 -0.42 -2.54
N GLN A 253 -5.99 -1.09 -3.64
CA GLN A 253 -6.89 -0.48 -4.62
C GLN A 253 -8.30 -0.21 -4.08
N PRO A 254 -8.99 -1.14 -3.36
CA PRO A 254 -10.32 -0.88 -2.83
C PRO A 254 -10.36 0.13 -1.67
N ALA A 255 -9.22 0.57 -1.18
CA ALA A 255 -9.16 1.62 -0.17
C ALA A 255 -9.38 3.02 -0.75
N HIS A 256 -9.00 3.25 -2.01
CA HIS A 256 -8.96 4.57 -2.63
C HIS A 256 -9.71 4.66 -3.96
N VAL A 257 -9.81 3.55 -4.68
CA VAL A 257 -10.40 3.49 -6.01
C VAL A 257 -11.72 2.74 -5.95
N VAL A 258 -12.71 3.33 -5.30
CA VAL A 258 -14.08 2.81 -5.13
C VAL A 258 -15.11 3.89 -5.49
N GLN A 259 -16.38 3.50 -5.69
CA GLN A 259 -17.43 4.41 -6.14
C GLN A 259 -17.72 5.56 -5.15
N GLU A 260 -17.42 5.36 -3.88
CA GLU A 260 -17.71 6.27 -2.78
C GLU A 260 -16.59 7.30 -2.55
N THR A 261 -15.37 7.06 -3.04
CA THR A 261 -14.24 7.98 -2.87
C THR A 261 -14.20 9.04 -3.95
N GLU A 262 -13.68 10.19 -3.59
CA GLU A 262 -13.53 11.33 -4.47
C GLU A 262 -12.15 11.36 -5.15
N PHE A 263 -12.12 12.02 -6.32
CA PHE A 263 -10.90 12.26 -7.10
C PHE A 263 -10.79 13.75 -7.37
N TYR A 264 -9.58 14.28 -7.24
CA TYR A 264 -9.32 15.69 -7.37
C TYR A 264 -8.32 15.99 -8.49
N SER A 265 -8.51 17.16 -9.12
CA SER A 265 -7.50 17.80 -9.95
C SER A 265 -7.23 19.17 -9.34
N PRO A 266 -5.97 19.53 -9.09
CA PRO A 266 -5.65 20.85 -8.56
C PRO A 266 -6.14 21.95 -9.53
N ASN A 267 -6.57 23.07 -8.98
CA ASN A 267 -6.85 24.27 -9.78
C ASN A 267 -5.54 24.91 -10.30
N GLU A 268 -5.66 26.01 -11.07
CA GLU A 268 -4.51 26.73 -11.65
C GLU A 268 -3.50 27.21 -10.60
N ASN A 269 -3.93 27.40 -9.35
CA ASN A 269 -3.08 27.80 -8.23
C ASN A 269 -2.51 26.61 -7.43
N TYR A 270 -2.58 25.40 -7.95
CA TYR A 270 -2.19 24.16 -7.26
C TYR A 270 -2.88 24.03 -5.90
N SER A 271 -4.19 24.30 -5.81
CA SER A 271 -4.95 24.15 -4.58
C SER A 271 -6.18 23.25 -4.73
N VAL A 272 -6.59 22.66 -3.61
CA VAL A 272 -7.84 21.93 -3.43
C VAL A 272 -8.67 22.57 -2.32
N GLU A 273 -9.99 22.46 -2.41
CA GLU A 273 -10.92 23.23 -1.56
C GLU A 273 -10.97 22.74 -0.10
N ASN A 274 -10.69 21.46 0.14
CA ASN A 274 -10.77 20.85 1.48
C ASN A 274 -9.47 21.05 2.28
N ASN A 275 -9.56 20.98 3.61
CA ASN A 275 -8.37 20.77 4.43
C ASN A 275 -7.86 19.32 4.26
N TRP A 276 -6.59 19.10 4.60
CA TRP A 276 -5.94 17.80 4.39
C TRP A 276 -6.67 16.64 5.08
N ALA A 277 -7.17 16.79 6.31
CA ALA A 277 -7.80 15.69 7.02
C ALA A 277 -9.17 15.32 6.43
N ILE A 278 -9.96 16.31 6.00
CA ILE A 278 -11.22 16.08 5.28
C ILE A 278 -10.93 15.42 3.93
N HIS A 279 -9.89 15.89 3.24
CA HIS A 279 -9.46 15.28 1.99
C HIS A 279 -9.14 13.79 2.17
N GLN A 280 -8.43 13.39 3.24
CA GLN A 280 -8.16 11.98 3.52
C GLN A 280 -9.44 11.17 3.73
N LEU A 281 -10.45 11.72 4.42
CA LEU A 281 -11.75 11.07 4.59
C LEU A 281 -12.52 10.90 3.27
N ASN A 282 -12.50 11.92 2.42
CA ASN A 282 -13.18 11.88 1.12
C ASN A 282 -12.53 10.92 0.12
N THR A 283 -11.23 10.70 0.23
CA THR A 283 -10.46 9.89 -0.73
C THR A 283 -10.15 8.48 -0.25
N THR A 284 -10.66 8.10 0.93
CA THR A 284 -10.30 6.84 1.57
C THR A 284 -11.54 6.11 2.10
N SER A 285 -11.60 4.81 1.91
CA SER A 285 -12.67 3.94 2.41
C SER A 285 -12.12 2.76 3.20
N ASN A 286 -12.74 2.49 4.33
CA ASN A 286 -12.48 1.30 5.13
C ASN A 286 -13.29 0.10 4.66
N PHE A 287 -12.88 -1.12 5.05
CA PHE A 287 -13.62 -2.33 4.71
C PHE A 287 -13.41 -3.46 5.71
N ALA A 288 -14.37 -4.38 5.81
CA ALA A 288 -14.30 -5.63 6.56
C ALA A 288 -13.84 -5.51 8.03
N HIS A 289 -14.35 -4.51 8.77
CA HIS A 289 -14.00 -4.26 10.17
C HIS A 289 -14.31 -5.44 11.12
N GLY A 290 -15.22 -6.34 10.75
CA GLY A 290 -15.63 -7.49 11.56
C GLY A 290 -14.65 -8.66 11.57
N SER A 291 -13.70 -8.73 10.63
CA SER A 291 -12.78 -9.87 10.48
C SER A 291 -11.44 -9.63 11.19
N ILE A 292 -11.26 -10.27 12.35
CA ILE A 292 -10.04 -10.13 13.15
C ILE A 292 -8.85 -10.77 12.44
N LEU A 293 -9.00 -11.99 11.92
CA LEU A 293 -7.93 -12.72 11.25
C LEU A 293 -7.48 -12.03 9.97
N PHE A 294 -8.43 -11.56 9.16
CA PHE A 294 -8.15 -10.78 7.96
C PHE A 294 -7.38 -9.49 8.30
N SER A 295 -7.89 -8.69 9.25
CA SER A 295 -7.23 -7.47 9.71
C SER A 295 -5.83 -7.74 10.25
N TRP A 296 -5.66 -8.84 10.98
CA TRP A 296 -4.37 -9.25 11.52
C TRP A 296 -3.36 -9.56 10.40
N PHE A 297 -3.77 -10.34 9.40
CA PHE A 297 -2.89 -10.74 8.29
C PHE A 297 -2.48 -9.53 7.43
N ILE A 298 -3.43 -8.67 7.06
CA ILE A 298 -3.19 -7.52 6.19
C ILE A 298 -2.64 -6.28 6.91
N GLY A 299 -2.22 -6.40 8.18
CA GLY A 299 -1.64 -5.28 8.90
C GLY A 299 -2.62 -4.14 9.21
N GLY A 300 -3.90 -4.45 9.45
CA GLY A 300 -4.92 -3.44 9.74
C GLY A 300 -5.20 -2.48 8.59
N LEU A 301 -4.72 -2.77 7.37
CA LEU A 301 -4.92 -1.91 6.20
C LEU A 301 -6.36 -1.92 5.64
N ASN A 302 -7.26 -2.61 6.30
CA ASN A 302 -8.70 -2.42 6.14
C ASN A 302 -9.26 -1.23 6.95
N TYR A 303 -8.44 -0.59 7.79
CA TYR A 303 -8.68 0.67 8.50
C TYR A 303 -7.88 1.79 7.83
N GLN A 304 -8.11 1.99 6.53
CA GLN A 304 -7.32 2.93 5.72
C GLN A 304 -7.51 4.39 6.11
N VAL A 305 -8.70 4.77 6.55
CA VAL A 305 -8.97 6.15 7.05
C VAL A 305 -8.08 6.45 8.25
N GLU A 306 -8.00 5.53 9.21
CA GLU A 306 -7.14 5.65 10.39
C GLU A 306 -5.67 5.68 10.02
N HIS A 307 -5.28 4.83 9.05
CA HIS A 307 -3.93 4.79 8.53
C HIS A 307 -3.54 6.12 7.88
N HIS A 308 -4.39 6.71 7.06
CA HIS A 308 -4.12 7.99 6.40
C HIS A 308 -4.05 9.17 7.38
N LEU A 309 -4.97 9.21 8.36
CA LEU A 309 -5.00 10.30 9.36
C LEU A 309 -3.88 10.17 10.40
N PHE A 310 -3.48 8.94 10.76
CA PHE A 310 -2.52 8.64 11.82
C PHE A 310 -1.45 7.61 11.40
N PRO A 311 -0.70 7.84 10.32
CA PRO A 311 0.27 6.85 9.80
C PRO A 311 1.41 6.54 10.78
N HIS A 312 1.63 7.38 11.79
CA HIS A 312 2.63 7.22 12.84
C HIS A 312 2.14 6.39 14.05
N ILE A 313 0.92 5.87 14.01
CA ILE A 313 0.37 4.93 14.99
C ILE A 313 0.44 3.53 14.41
N CYS A 314 0.94 2.55 15.18
CA CYS A 314 1.00 1.16 14.76
C CYS A 314 -0.42 0.61 14.52
N HIS A 315 -0.60 -0.10 13.42
CA HIS A 315 -1.91 -0.61 12.98
C HIS A 315 -2.66 -1.47 14.01
N VAL A 316 -1.96 -2.03 14.99
CA VAL A 316 -2.62 -2.82 16.07
C VAL A 316 -3.61 -2.00 16.91
N HIS A 317 -3.55 -0.68 16.79
CA HIS A 317 -4.44 0.25 17.47
C HIS A 317 -5.60 0.75 16.59
N TYR A 318 -5.56 0.57 15.26
CA TYR A 318 -6.54 1.15 14.33
C TYR A 318 -7.97 0.75 14.65
N LYS A 319 -8.23 -0.51 14.98
CA LYS A 319 -9.58 -0.96 15.37
C LYS A 319 -10.16 -0.19 16.55
N LYS A 320 -9.34 0.26 17.50
CA LYS A 320 -9.78 1.02 18.66
C LYS A 320 -10.01 2.49 18.34
N ILE A 321 -9.08 3.09 17.61
CA ILE A 321 -9.22 4.51 17.24
C ILE A 321 -10.24 4.73 16.11
N SER A 322 -10.60 3.71 15.32
CA SER A 322 -11.60 3.85 14.24
C SER A 322 -12.96 4.32 14.76
N LYS A 323 -13.36 3.88 15.96
CA LYS A 323 -14.59 4.37 16.57
C LYS A 323 -14.50 5.87 16.91
N ILE A 324 -13.35 6.33 17.40
CA ILE A 324 -13.13 7.75 17.71
C ILE A 324 -13.17 8.58 16.42
N VAL A 325 -12.54 8.07 15.34
CA VAL A 325 -12.53 8.74 14.03
C VAL A 325 -13.95 8.83 13.48
N GLU A 326 -14.69 7.71 13.47
CA GLU A 326 -16.07 7.66 12.96
C GLU A 326 -17.01 8.58 13.75
N ASP A 327 -16.97 8.53 15.08
CA ASP A 327 -17.83 9.35 15.95
C ASP A 327 -17.51 10.84 15.78
N THR A 328 -16.21 11.22 15.76
CA THR A 328 -15.81 12.61 15.55
C THR A 328 -16.20 13.10 14.15
N SER A 329 -16.00 12.29 13.10
CA SER A 329 -16.41 12.66 11.73
C SER A 329 -17.91 12.93 11.66
N ARG A 330 -18.71 12.10 12.30
CA ARG A 330 -20.18 12.27 12.38
C ARG A 330 -20.59 13.57 13.10
N GLU A 331 -19.93 13.91 14.22
CA GLU A 331 -20.19 15.14 14.95
C GLU A 331 -19.92 16.39 14.11
N TYR A 332 -18.92 16.33 13.24
CA TYR A 332 -18.55 17.42 12.31
C TYR A 332 -19.27 17.36 10.97
N GLY A 333 -20.19 16.40 10.76
CA GLY A 333 -20.93 16.24 9.50
C GLY A 333 -20.06 15.77 8.33
N ILE A 334 -18.91 15.12 8.61
CA ILE A 334 -17.98 14.63 7.58
C ILE A 334 -18.29 13.15 7.33
N THR A 335 -18.36 12.77 6.05
CA THR A 335 -18.64 11.38 5.67
C THR A 335 -17.46 10.48 6.03
N TYR A 336 -17.76 9.34 6.63
CA TYR A 336 -16.80 8.28 6.93
C TYR A 336 -17.15 7.05 6.10
N HIS A 337 -16.37 6.80 5.04
CA HIS A 337 -16.64 5.72 4.09
C HIS A 337 -16.21 4.37 4.62
N LYS A 338 -17.11 3.39 4.61
CA LYS A 338 -16.78 2.00 4.98
C LYS A 338 -17.69 0.98 4.28
N HIS A 339 -17.09 -0.09 3.82
CA HIS A 339 -17.78 -1.28 3.33
C HIS A 339 -17.87 -2.33 4.45
N ARG A 340 -19.05 -2.94 4.61
CA ARG A 340 -19.25 -3.98 5.63
C ARG A 340 -18.34 -5.19 5.41
N THR A 341 -18.15 -5.60 4.16
CA THR A 341 -17.34 -6.75 3.80
C THR A 341 -16.26 -6.39 2.78
N PHE A 342 -15.22 -7.21 2.68
CA PHE A 342 -14.19 -7.08 1.66
C PHE A 342 -14.75 -7.27 0.25
N ILE A 343 -15.70 -8.19 0.07
CA ILE A 343 -16.35 -8.43 -1.22
C ILE A 343 -17.12 -7.19 -1.71
N GLN A 344 -17.79 -6.47 -0.79
CA GLN A 344 -18.45 -5.21 -1.16
C GLN A 344 -17.45 -4.15 -1.63
N ALA A 345 -16.29 -4.02 -0.96
CA ALA A 345 -15.26 -3.10 -1.39
C ALA A 345 -14.67 -3.47 -2.76
N LEU A 346 -14.41 -4.76 -3.00
CA LEU A 346 -13.98 -5.25 -4.31
C LEU A 346 -15.03 -5.00 -5.38
N TRP A 347 -16.30 -5.24 -5.09
CA TRP A 347 -17.39 -4.97 -6.02
C TRP A 347 -17.45 -3.49 -6.40
N SER A 348 -17.44 -2.58 -5.40
CA SER A 348 -17.39 -1.13 -5.63
C SER A 348 -16.18 -0.73 -6.48
N HIS A 349 -15.01 -1.31 -6.20
CA HIS A 349 -13.80 -1.08 -6.99
C HIS A 349 -13.97 -1.48 -8.46
N PHE A 350 -14.42 -2.71 -8.75
CA PHE A 350 -14.59 -3.17 -10.13
C PHE A 350 -15.71 -2.42 -10.87
N MET A 351 -16.77 -2.03 -10.17
CA MET A 351 -17.82 -1.17 -10.73
C MET A 351 -17.31 0.21 -11.09
N LEU A 352 -16.42 0.79 -10.25
CA LEU A 352 -15.76 2.05 -10.59
C LEU A 352 -14.84 1.89 -11.80
N LEU A 353 -14.03 0.83 -11.87
CA LEU A 353 -13.18 0.54 -13.02
C LEU A 353 -14.00 0.42 -14.31
N HIS A 354 -15.13 -0.29 -14.27
CA HIS A 354 -16.06 -0.39 -15.39
C HIS A 354 -16.59 0.98 -15.80
N SER A 355 -17.06 1.77 -14.86
CA SER A 355 -17.63 3.10 -15.10
C SER A 355 -16.60 4.08 -15.69
N LEU A 356 -15.37 4.09 -15.16
CA LEU A 356 -14.26 4.88 -15.69
C LEU A 356 -13.85 4.41 -17.11
N GLY A 357 -13.80 3.10 -17.32
CA GLY A 357 -13.40 2.51 -18.59
C GLY A 357 -14.40 2.77 -19.73
N THR A 358 -15.68 2.61 -19.46
CA THR A 358 -16.77 2.85 -20.43
C THR A 358 -17.06 4.34 -20.65
N GLY A 359 -16.64 5.22 -19.72
CA GLY A 359 -16.98 6.65 -19.73
C GLY A 359 -18.34 6.98 -19.11
N ALA A 360 -18.98 6.01 -18.45
CA ALA A 360 -20.23 6.26 -17.72
C ALA A 360 -20.03 7.23 -16.57
N TYR A 361 -18.87 7.17 -15.89
CA TYR A 361 -18.49 8.11 -14.84
C TYR A 361 -18.41 9.56 -15.36
N ASP A 362 -17.79 9.76 -16.53
CA ASP A 362 -17.61 11.08 -17.13
C ASP A 362 -18.98 11.71 -17.49
N LYS A 363 -19.91 10.91 -18.01
CA LYS A 363 -21.29 11.34 -18.30
C LYS A 363 -22.04 11.73 -17.03
N LYS A 364 -21.94 10.92 -15.96
CA LYS A 364 -22.57 11.24 -14.67
C LYS A 364 -22.02 12.53 -14.08
N LEU A 365 -20.72 12.75 -14.14
CA LEU A 365 -20.07 13.97 -13.66
C LEU A 365 -20.48 15.21 -14.45
N ALA A 366 -20.64 15.08 -15.78
CA ALA A 366 -21.13 16.17 -16.62
C ALA A 366 -22.57 16.58 -16.28
N LEU A 367 -23.44 15.60 -16.02
CA LEU A 367 -24.84 15.84 -15.63
C LEU A 367 -24.98 16.49 -14.23
N SER A 368 -24.07 16.21 -13.30
CA SER A 368 -24.10 16.82 -11.95
C SER A 368 -23.62 18.27 -11.92
N LYS A 369 -22.98 18.74 -13.01
CA LYS A 369 -22.48 20.12 -13.17
C LYS A 369 -23.38 21.00 -14.03
N ALA A 370 -24.35 20.40 -14.73
CA ALA A 370 -25.38 21.08 -15.53
C ALA A 370 -26.62 21.37 -14.69
#